data_da386dd0b47fec1a3031122f6298bbec
#
_entry.id   da386dd0b47fec1a3031122f6298bbec
#
_cell.length_a   1.000
_cell.length_b   1.000
_cell.length_c   1.000
_cell.angle_alpha   90.00
_cell.angle_beta   90.00
_cell.angle_gamma   90.00
#
_symmetry.space_group_name_H-M   'P 1'
#
loop_
_entity.id
_entity.type
_entity.pdbx_description
1 polymer ?
#
loop_
_entity_poly.entity_id
_entity_poly.type
_entity_poly.pdbx_seq_one_letter_code
_entity_poly.pdbx_strand_id
1 'polypeptide(L)'
;MRLWLLFPVLFVSLNAQAVEGDPVLGQQKAPSCIFCHGSDGKAVNSSYPNLKGQSENYLFSSMKAYQNGERSGPLAQMMQEQLQKLNDEDLRDIAAFYASQGD
;
A
#
# COMPACT_ATOMS: atom_id res chain seq x y z
N MET A 1 24.65 47.56 29.58
CA MET A 1 23.41 47.11 28.97
C MET A 1 23.67 45.85 28.16
N ARG A 2 23.23 44.71 28.64
CA ARG A 2 23.35 43.46 27.91
C ARG A 2 22.11 43.30 27.07
N LEU A 3 22.25 43.38 25.72
CA LEU A 3 21.20 43.11 24.78
C LEU A 3 21.06 41.58 24.66
N TRP A 4 20.00 41.03 25.23
CA TRP A 4 19.64 39.61 25.03
C TRP A 4 18.89 39.54 23.70
N LEU A 5 19.57 39.09 22.64
CA LEU A 5 18.93 38.75 21.38
C LEU A 5 18.24 37.41 21.57
N LEU A 6 16.94 37.45 21.85
CA LEU A 6 16.09 36.27 21.81
C LEU A 6 15.86 35.93 20.33
N PHE A 7 16.63 34.92 19.84
CA PHE A 7 16.33 34.33 18.55
C PHE A 7 15.10 33.42 18.74
N PRO A 8 14.00 33.62 18.00
CA PRO A 8 12.90 32.67 18.03
C PRO A 8 13.42 31.36 17.45
N VAL A 9 13.44 30.31 18.28
CA VAL A 9 13.70 28.95 17.80
C VAL A 9 12.48 28.53 17.03
N LEU A 10 12.60 28.54 15.69
CA LEU A 10 11.55 28.04 14.81
C LEU A 10 11.55 26.52 14.91
N PHE A 11 10.62 25.94 15.67
CA PHE A 11 10.38 24.51 15.61
C PHE A 11 9.65 24.21 14.31
N VAL A 12 10.41 23.76 13.31
CA VAL A 12 9.82 23.18 12.09
C VAL A 12 9.39 21.76 12.49
N SER A 13 8.10 21.61 12.78
CA SER A 13 7.52 20.28 12.92
C SER A 13 7.57 19.61 11.55
N LEU A 14 8.54 18.74 11.34
CA LEU A 14 8.52 17.81 10.22
C LEU A 14 7.40 16.80 10.51
N ASN A 15 6.20 17.09 10.04
CA ASN A 15 5.16 16.08 9.95
C ASN A 15 5.62 15.09 8.88
N ALA A 16 6.20 13.98 9.33
CA ALA A 16 6.38 12.83 8.48
C ALA A 16 4.99 12.27 8.18
N GLN A 17 4.32 12.84 7.18
CA GLN A 17 3.12 12.23 6.64
C GLN A 17 3.54 10.95 5.95
N ALA A 18 2.94 9.82 6.37
CA ALA A 18 3.01 8.59 5.59
C ALA A 18 2.60 8.95 4.16
N VAL A 19 3.42 8.60 3.17
CA VAL A 19 3.11 8.83 1.76
C VAL A 19 1.94 7.91 1.41
N GLU A 20 0.74 8.47 1.38
CA GLU A 20 -0.46 7.75 0.95
C GLU A 20 -0.41 7.53 -0.55
N GLY A 21 -0.90 6.37 -0.99
CA GLY A 21 -1.03 6.08 -2.41
C GLY A 21 -2.22 6.78 -3.03
N ASP A 22 -2.24 6.80 -4.36
CA ASP A 22 -3.35 7.34 -5.16
C ASP A 22 -4.28 6.20 -5.58
N PRO A 23 -5.54 6.16 -5.08
CA PRO A 23 -6.46 5.06 -5.40
C PRO A 23 -6.87 5.03 -6.88
N VAL A 24 -6.88 6.16 -7.58
CA VAL A 24 -7.21 6.20 -9.03
C VAL A 24 -6.08 5.56 -9.83
N LEU A 25 -4.84 5.92 -9.54
CA LEU A 25 -3.67 5.28 -10.16
C LEU A 25 -3.59 3.81 -9.78
N GLY A 26 -3.93 3.46 -8.54
CA GLY A 26 -3.95 2.09 -8.07
C GLY A 26 -4.90 1.20 -8.88
N GLN A 27 -6.08 1.70 -9.20
CA GLN A 27 -7.01 1.00 -10.07
C GLN A 27 -6.41 0.71 -11.44
N GLN A 28 -5.71 1.68 -12.02
CA GLN A 28 -5.05 1.55 -13.32
C GLN A 28 -3.89 0.55 -13.29
N LYS A 29 -3.24 0.40 -12.14
CA LYS A 29 -2.09 -0.48 -11.93
C LYS A 29 -2.46 -1.90 -11.52
N ALA A 30 -3.75 -2.19 -11.29
CA ALA A 30 -4.23 -3.44 -10.72
C ALA A 30 -4.90 -4.45 -11.69
N PRO A 31 -4.73 -4.40 -13.03
CA PRO A 31 -5.46 -5.35 -13.91
C PRO A 31 -5.20 -6.81 -13.59
N SER A 32 -3.95 -7.18 -13.26
CA SER A 32 -3.61 -8.55 -12.88
C SER A 32 -4.12 -8.94 -11.50
N CYS A 33 -4.29 -7.98 -10.61
CA CYS A 33 -4.83 -8.19 -9.27
C CYS A 33 -6.33 -8.49 -9.32
N ILE A 34 -7.05 -7.77 -10.15
CA ILE A 34 -8.51 -7.87 -10.32
C ILE A 34 -8.93 -9.28 -10.70
N PHE A 35 -8.13 -9.95 -11.52
CA PHE A 35 -8.45 -11.31 -11.97
C PHE A 35 -8.67 -12.29 -10.81
N CYS A 36 -7.87 -12.19 -9.74
CA CYS A 36 -7.93 -13.08 -8.58
C CYS A 36 -8.66 -12.45 -7.40
N HIS A 37 -8.45 -11.16 -7.16
CA HIS A 37 -8.97 -10.48 -5.96
C HIS A 37 -10.28 -9.73 -6.21
N GLY A 38 -10.77 -9.68 -7.46
CA GLY A 38 -12.00 -8.98 -7.81
C GLY A 38 -11.78 -7.51 -8.14
N SER A 39 -12.71 -6.92 -8.85
CA SER A 39 -12.65 -5.51 -9.28
C SER A 39 -12.77 -4.52 -8.12
N ASP A 40 -13.40 -4.95 -7.03
CA ASP A 40 -13.58 -4.16 -5.80
C ASP A 40 -12.81 -4.73 -4.61
N GLY A 41 -12.01 -5.77 -4.82
CA GLY A 41 -11.27 -6.46 -3.77
C GLY A 41 -12.02 -7.61 -3.13
N LYS A 42 -13.21 -7.94 -3.62
CA LYS A 42 -13.95 -9.14 -3.18
C LYS A 42 -13.69 -10.26 -4.17
N ALA A 43 -12.94 -11.27 -3.76
CA ALA A 43 -12.61 -12.41 -4.60
C ALA A 43 -13.84 -13.28 -4.87
N VAL A 44 -14.02 -13.70 -6.13
CA VAL A 44 -15.08 -14.65 -6.49
C VAL A 44 -14.72 -16.06 -6.02
N ASN A 45 -13.44 -16.43 -6.15
CA ASN A 45 -12.92 -17.72 -5.71
C ASN A 45 -12.40 -17.61 -4.29
N SER A 46 -12.93 -18.44 -3.38
CA SER A 46 -12.56 -18.44 -1.96
C SER A 46 -11.09 -18.83 -1.69
N SER A 47 -10.37 -19.36 -2.69
CA SER A 47 -8.96 -19.65 -2.57
C SER A 47 -8.09 -18.38 -2.52
N TYR A 48 -8.64 -17.24 -2.96
CA TYR A 48 -7.97 -15.96 -2.94
C TYR A 48 -8.55 -15.06 -1.85
N PRO A 49 -7.71 -14.32 -1.13
CA PRO A 49 -8.21 -13.46 -0.06
C PRO A 49 -8.93 -12.22 -0.60
N ASN A 50 -9.91 -11.77 0.16
CA ASN A 50 -10.55 -10.49 -0.08
C ASN A 50 -9.64 -9.35 0.38
N LEU A 51 -9.52 -8.32 -0.44
CA LEU A 51 -8.72 -7.12 -0.14
C LEU A 51 -9.59 -5.90 0.14
N LYS A 52 -10.88 -5.99 -0.14
CA LYS A 52 -11.84 -4.90 -0.03
C LYS A 52 -11.86 -4.30 1.37
N GLY A 53 -11.61 -2.99 1.46
CA GLY A 53 -11.69 -2.25 2.73
C GLY A 53 -10.60 -2.59 3.74
N GLN A 54 -9.58 -3.35 3.34
CA GLN A 54 -8.44 -3.66 4.21
C GLN A 54 -7.59 -2.40 4.43
N SER A 55 -6.89 -2.33 5.55
CA SER A 55 -5.97 -1.23 5.86
C SER A 55 -4.93 -1.03 4.76
N GLU A 56 -4.76 0.21 4.30
CA GLU A 56 -3.77 0.56 3.28
C GLU A 56 -2.35 0.15 3.70
N ASN A 57 -1.98 0.47 4.94
CA ASN A 57 -0.66 0.10 5.47
C ASN A 57 -0.47 -1.41 5.53
N TYR A 58 -1.50 -2.15 5.92
CA TYR A 58 -1.43 -3.61 5.96
C TYR A 58 -1.27 -4.20 4.55
N LEU A 59 -2.03 -3.70 3.58
CA LEU A 59 -1.92 -4.14 2.19
C LEU A 59 -0.52 -3.87 1.62
N PHE A 60 0.01 -2.67 1.85
CA PHE A 60 1.35 -2.32 1.41
C PHE A 60 2.41 -3.24 2.04
N SER A 61 2.39 -3.40 3.36
CA SER A 61 3.33 -4.25 4.08
C SER A 61 3.23 -5.72 3.66
N SER A 62 2.03 -6.21 3.38
CA SER A 62 1.80 -7.57 2.91
C SER A 62 2.39 -7.78 1.52
N MET A 63 2.19 -6.84 0.61
CA MET A 63 2.79 -6.92 -0.73
C MET A 63 4.32 -6.88 -0.66
N LYS A 64 4.89 -6.04 0.21
CA LYS A 64 6.34 -6.03 0.45
C LYS A 64 6.84 -7.37 0.98
N ALA A 65 6.12 -7.98 1.90
CA ALA A 65 6.47 -9.28 2.47
C ALA A 65 6.47 -10.38 1.39
N TYR A 66 5.50 -10.37 0.47
CA TYR A 66 5.50 -11.27 -0.68
C TYR A 66 6.70 -11.03 -1.60
N GLN A 67 7.00 -9.77 -1.94
CA GLN A 67 8.15 -9.45 -2.80
C GLN A 67 9.46 -9.94 -2.21
N ASN A 68 9.62 -9.82 -0.89
CA ASN A 68 10.84 -10.19 -0.18
C ASN A 68 10.94 -11.69 0.12
N GLY A 69 9.93 -12.49 -0.27
CA GLY A 69 9.90 -13.92 -0.02
C GLY A 69 9.66 -14.28 1.45
N GLU A 70 9.13 -13.37 2.26
CA GLU A 70 8.87 -13.56 3.68
C GLU A 70 7.61 -14.39 3.95
N ARG A 71 6.74 -14.53 2.98
CA ARG A 71 5.56 -15.38 3.05
C ARG A 71 5.79 -16.68 2.28
N SER A 72 5.27 -17.77 2.83
CA SER A 72 5.44 -19.11 2.29
C SER A 72 4.09 -19.74 1.92
N GLY A 73 4.16 -20.83 1.15
CA GLY A 73 3.01 -21.58 0.70
C GLY A 73 2.84 -21.51 -0.83
N PRO A 74 1.98 -22.37 -1.42
CA PRO A 74 1.88 -22.50 -2.88
C PRO A 74 1.36 -21.22 -3.56
N LEU A 75 0.43 -20.51 -2.94
CA LEU A 75 -0.10 -19.26 -3.49
C LEU A 75 0.82 -18.07 -3.21
N ALA A 76 1.70 -18.16 -2.20
CA ALA A 76 2.65 -17.09 -1.87
C ALA A 76 3.66 -16.87 -2.99
N GLN A 77 4.16 -17.94 -3.61
CA GLN A 77 5.09 -17.85 -4.74
C GLN A 77 4.43 -17.19 -5.95
N MET A 78 3.19 -17.55 -6.24
CA MET A 78 2.41 -16.95 -7.32
C MET A 78 2.21 -15.45 -7.09
N MET A 79 1.86 -15.05 -5.85
CA MET A 79 1.74 -13.64 -5.48
C MET A 79 3.08 -12.91 -5.62
N GLN A 80 4.16 -13.51 -5.18
CA GLN A 80 5.50 -12.94 -5.33
C GLN A 80 5.81 -12.63 -6.79
N GLU A 81 5.52 -13.54 -7.70
CA GLU A 81 5.74 -13.34 -9.14
C GLU A 81 4.90 -12.20 -9.70
N GLN A 82 3.65 -12.06 -9.26
CA GLN A 82 2.78 -10.97 -9.70
C GLN A 82 3.31 -9.58 -9.29
N LEU A 83 4.06 -9.51 -8.20
CA LEU A 83 4.53 -8.25 -7.62
C LEU A 83 5.93 -7.84 -8.08
N GLN A 84 6.66 -8.69 -8.81
CA GLN A 84 8.09 -8.48 -9.11
C GLN A 84 8.40 -7.20 -9.88
N LYS A 85 7.50 -6.76 -10.76
CA LYS A 85 7.71 -5.60 -11.62
C LYS A 85 7.19 -4.29 -11.03
N LEU A 86 6.61 -4.35 -9.83
CA LEU A 86 6.00 -3.20 -9.19
C LEU A 86 6.99 -2.56 -8.21
N ASN A 87 7.10 -1.24 -8.27
CA ASN A 87 7.88 -0.48 -7.31
C ASN A 87 7.02 -0.09 -6.08
N ASP A 88 7.63 0.53 -5.09
CA ASP A 88 6.92 0.90 -3.85
C ASP A 88 5.78 1.89 -4.10
N GLU A 89 5.95 2.82 -5.03
CA GLU A 89 4.88 3.75 -5.40
C GLU A 89 3.69 3.00 -5.99
N ASP A 90 3.93 2.06 -6.90
CA ASP A 90 2.88 1.21 -7.47
C ASP A 90 2.13 0.45 -6.38
N LEU A 91 2.86 -0.14 -5.43
CA LEU A 91 2.27 -0.88 -4.33
C LEU A 91 1.43 0.02 -3.42
N ARG A 92 1.87 1.25 -3.14
CA ARG A 92 1.09 2.21 -2.37
C ARG A 92 -0.19 2.61 -3.07
N ASP A 93 -0.14 2.83 -4.37
CA ASP A 93 -1.31 3.19 -5.16
C ASP A 93 -2.33 2.05 -5.18
N ILE A 94 -1.87 0.82 -5.40
CA ILE A 94 -2.72 -0.38 -5.39
C ILE A 94 -3.33 -0.60 -4.00
N ALA A 95 -2.53 -0.45 -2.94
CA ALA A 95 -3.02 -0.56 -1.57
C ALA A 95 -4.10 0.48 -1.28
N ALA A 96 -3.91 1.72 -1.71
CA ALA A 96 -4.89 2.79 -1.57
C ALA A 96 -6.19 2.46 -2.30
N PHE A 97 -6.10 1.90 -3.50
CA PHE A 97 -7.27 1.50 -4.28
C PHE A 97 -8.13 0.47 -3.53
N TYR A 98 -7.54 -0.62 -3.07
CA TYR A 98 -8.30 -1.66 -2.37
C TYR A 98 -8.77 -1.20 -0.99
N ALA A 99 -7.99 -0.42 -0.27
CA ALA A 99 -8.39 0.14 1.02
C ALA A 99 -9.60 1.08 0.88
N SER A 100 -9.72 1.78 -0.24
CA SER A 100 -10.83 2.71 -0.51
C SER A 100 -12.14 2.02 -0.92
N GLN A 101 -12.11 0.71 -1.20
CA GLN A 101 -13.28 -0.08 -1.60
C GLN A 101 -14.07 -0.49 -0.36
N GLY A 102 -14.50 0.46 0.46
CA GLY A 102 -15.35 0.22 1.61
C GLY A 102 -16.82 -0.01 1.22
N ASP A 103 -17.59 -0.53 2.16
CA ASP A 103 -19.05 -0.65 2.02
C ASP A 103 -19.74 0.72 2.00
#